data_b02c6b09471790ce2c4c82f61910d190
#
_entry.id   b02c6b09471790ce2c4c82f61910d190
#
_cell.length_a   1.000
_cell.length_b   1.000
_cell.length_c   1.000
_cell.angle_alpha   90.00
_cell.angle_beta   90.00
_cell.angle_gamma   90.00
#
_symmetry.space_group_name_H-M   'P 1'
#
loop_
_entity.id
_entity.type
_entity.pdbx_description
1 polymer ?
#
loop_
_entity_poly.entity_id
_entity_poly.type
_entity_poly.pdbx_seq_one_letter_code
_entity_poly.pdbx_strand_id
1 'polypeptide(L)'
;MGTVNFREVLKEELKNPEFKAQYDALEDEYKAIEALIDARNEAGLTQSELAKRMGITQSAVARIESGAYNIKYKTFFNYIKACGKRVAIV
;
A
#
# COMPACT_ATOMS: atom_id res chain seq x y z
N MET A 1 -9.33 11.31 13.48
CA MET A 1 -9.96 10.38 12.60
C MET A 1 -8.91 9.56 11.86
N GLY A 2 -9.05 8.27 11.87
CA GLY A 2 -8.08 7.40 11.23
C GLY A 2 -8.20 7.38 9.72
N THR A 3 -7.13 7.00 9.07
CA THR A 3 -7.16 6.70 7.65
C THR A 3 -7.99 5.43 7.44
N VAL A 4 -8.61 5.35 6.26
CA VAL A 4 -9.37 4.16 5.89
C VAL A 4 -8.39 2.98 5.76
N ASN A 5 -8.70 1.88 6.42
CA ASN A 5 -7.88 0.68 6.35
C ASN A 5 -8.12 -0.01 5.01
N PHE A 6 -7.06 -0.19 4.22
CA PHE A 6 -7.12 -0.81 2.90
C PHE A 6 -7.80 -2.18 2.94
N ARG A 7 -7.46 -3.01 3.94
CA ARG A 7 -8.02 -4.36 4.07
C ARG A 7 -9.51 -4.35 4.38
N GLU A 8 -9.96 -3.40 5.19
CA GLU A 8 -11.38 -3.27 5.50
C GLU A 8 -12.18 -2.82 4.27
N VAL A 9 -11.67 -1.84 3.55
CA VAL A 9 -12.28 -1.39 2.29
C VAL A 9 -12.32 -2.53 1.30
N LEU A 10 -11.21 -3.24 1.14
CA LEU A 10 -11.13 -4.38 0.22
C LEU A 10 -12.13 -5.46 0.58
N LYS A 11 -12.26 -5.77 1.87
CA LYS A 11 -13.19 -6.79 2.34
C LYS A 11 -14.64 -6.46 1.97
N GLU A 12 -15.03 -5.18 2.13
CA GLU A 12 -16.37 -4.73 1.73
C GLU A 12 -16.55 -4.78 0.20
N GLU A 13 -15.55 -4.29 -0.54
CA GLU A 13 -15.61 -4.25 -2.00
C GLU A 13 -15.66 -5.65 -2.62
N LEU A 14 -15.02 -6.64 -2.00
CA LEU A 14 -15.01 -8.02 -2.50
C LEU A 14 -16.38 -8.68 -2.43
N LYS A 15 -17.35 -8.09 -1.73
CA LYS A 15 -18.72 -8.56 -1.73
C LYS A 15 -19.43 -8.24 -3.07
N ASN A 16 -18.91 -7.28 -3.82
CA ASN A 16 -19.41 -6.92 -5.14
C ASN A 16 -18.78 -7.84 -6.20
N PRO A 17 -19.58 -8.63 -6.95
CA PRO A 17 -19.03 -9.57 -7.95
C PRO A 17 -18.19 -8.90 -9.03
N GLU A 18 -18.55 -7.70 -9.47
CA GLU A 18 -17.80 -6.97 -10.49
C GLU A 18 -16.42 -6.56 -9.96
N PHE A 19 -16.39 -6.06 -8.74
CA PHE A 19 -15.13 -5.70 -8.10
C PHE A 19 -14.26 -6.94 -7.88
N LYS A 20 -14.87 -8.04 -7.42
CA LYS A 20 -14.14 -9.29 -7.19
C LYS A 20 -13.44 -9.79 -8.45
N ALA A 21 -14.13 -9.71 -9.59
CA ALA A 21 -13.54 -10.10 -10.86
C ALA A 21 -12.32 -9.25 -11.21
N GLN A 22 -12.40 -7.93 -10.98
CA GLN A 22 -11.28 -7.02 -11.19
C GLN A 22 -10.15 -7.30 -10.20
N TYR A 23 -10.49 -7.55 -8.95
CA TYR A 23 -9.49 -7.89 -7.92
C TYR A 23 -8.74 -9.17 -8.28
N ASP A 24 -9.46 -10.21 -8.71
CA ASP A 24 -8.83 -11.48 -9.07
C ASP A 24 -7.85 -11.30 -10.24
N ALA A 25 -8.15 -10.38 -11.16
CA ALA A 25 -7.26 -10.06 -12.27
C ALA A 25 -6.00 -9.29 -11.83
N LEU A 26 -6.06 -8.58 -10.69
CA LEU A 26 -4.99 -7.72 -10.19
C LEU A 26 -4.49 -8.17 -8.81
N GLU A 27 -4.69 -9.44 -8.47
CA GLU A 27 -4.39 -9.95 -7.14
C GLU A 27 -2.95 -9.70 -6.71
N ASP A 28 -1.99 -9.89 -7.62
CA ASP A 28 -0.58 -9.71 -7.29
C ASP A 28 -0.28 -8.25 -6.96
N GLU A 29 -0.90 -7.32 -7.68
CA GLU A 29 -0.74 -5.88 -7.42
C GLU A 29 -1.31 -5.50 -6.05
N TYR A 30 -2.47 -6.02 -5.70
CA TYR A 30 -3.07 -5.76 -4.40
C TYR A 30 -2.28 -6.38 -3.26
N LYS A 31 -1.71 -7.58 -3.47
CA LYS A 31 -0.83 -8.21 -2.48
C LYS A 31 0.43 -7.40 -2.26
N ALA A 32 0.97 -6.80 -3.31
CA ALA A 32 2.13 -5.92 -3.20
C ALA A 32 1.80 -4.70 -2.32
N ILE A 33 0.63 -4.11 -2.50
CA ILE A 33 0.19 -2.97 -1.67
C ILE A 33 0.02 -3.39 -0.22
N GLU A 34 -0.57 -4.55 0.05
CA GLU A 34 -0.69 -5.06 1.41
C GLU A 34 0.69 -5.24 2.05
N ALA A 35 1.66 -5.73 1.27
CA ALA A 35 3.03 -5.90 1.77
C ALA A 35 3.67 -4.56 2.13
N LEU A 36 3.39 -3.51 1.37
CA LEU A 36 3.87 -2.16 1.70
C LEU A 36 3.29 -1.68 3.03
N ILE A 37 1.98 -1.83 3.20
CA ILE A 37 1.30 -1.42 4.44
C ILE A 37 1.85 -2.19 5.63
N ASP A 38 2.04 -3.50 5.47
CA ASP A 38 2.62 -4.35 6.51
C ASP A 38 4.03 -3.88 6.87
N ALA A 39 4.86 -3.56 5.88
CA ALA A 39 6.21 -3.07 6.13
C ALA A 39 6.20 -1.78 6.94
N ARG A 40 5.30 -0.85 6.60
CA ARG A 40 5.17 0.40 7.36
C ARG A 40 4.72 0.13 8.80
N ASN A 41 3.72 -0.71 8.97
CA ASN A 41 3.19 -1.06 10.30
C ASN A 41 4.24 -1.77 11.16
N GLU A 42 4.99 -2.69 10.57
CA GLU A 42 6.08 -3.39 11.27
C GLU A 42 7.20 -2.43 11.68
N ALA A 43 7.44 -1.39 10.89
CA ALA A 43 8.41 -0.36 11.22
C ALA A 43 7.88 0.62 12.29
N GLY A 44 6.62 0.52 12.66
CA GLY A 44 6.02 1.41 13.66
C GLY A 44 5.77 2.81 13.15
N LEU A 45 5.65 2.99 11.83
CA LEU A 45 5.51 4.31 11.22
C LEU A 45 4.06 4.62 10.85
N THR A 46 3.64 5.86 11.12
CA THR A 46 2.40 6.39 10.56
C THR A 46 2.63 6.76 9.08
N GLN A 47 1.55 6.97 8.34
CA GLN A 47 1.66 7.47 6.95
C GLN A 47 2.42 8.80 6.92
N SER A 48 2.16 9.69 7.87
CA SER A 48 2.85 10.99 7.94
C SER A 48 4.35 10.83 8.19
N GLU A 49 4.73 9.93 9.08
CA GLU A 49 6.14 9.68 9.37
C GLU A 49 6.86 9.08 8.18
N LEU A 50 6.22 8.13 7.50
CA LEU A 50 6.78 7.55 6.29
C LEU A 50 6.91 8.59 5.18
N ALA A 51 5.90 9.44 5.01
CA ALA A 51 5.93 10.52 4.02
C ALA A 51 7.15 11.43 4.22
N LYS A 52 7.44 11.79 5.48
CA LYS A 52 8.62 12.58 5.80
C LYS A 52 9.91 11.88 5.38
N ARG A 53 10.01 10.59 5.65
CA ARG A 53 11.19 9.81 5.26
C ARG A 53 11.36 9.72 3.75
N MET A 54 10.26 9.65 3.02
CA MET A 54 10.28 9.57 1.56
C MET A 54 10.40 10.94 0.89
N GLY A 55 10.21 12.04 1.62
CA GLY A 55 10.20 13.38 1.05
C GLY A 55 8.95 13.66 0.22
N ILE A 56 7.83 13.06 0.56
CA ILE A 56 6.54 13.24 -0.13
C ILE A 56 5.48 13.62 0.89
N THR A 57 4.26 13.88 0.42
CA THR A 57 3.14 14.24 1.30
C THR A 57 2.47 12.99 1.88
N GLN A 58 1.80 13.16 3.01
CA GLN A 58 1.02 12.09 3.60
C GLN A 58 -0.10 11.64 2.64
N SER A 59 -0.70 12.58 1.91
CA SER A 59 -1.70 12.25 0.90
C SER A 59 -1.13 11.35 -0.20
N ALA A 60 0.13 11.55 -0.58
CA ALA A 60 0.79 10.69 -1.57
C ALA A 60 0.98 9.27 -1.04
N VAL A 61 1.36 9.13 0.24
CA VAL A 61 1.45 7.80 0.87
C VAL A 61 0.08 7.14 0.91
N ALA A 62 -0.95 7.88 1.29
CA ALA A 62 -2.31 7.36 1.32
C ALA A 62 -2.76 6.86 -0.06
N ARG A 63 -2.42 7.58 -1.14
CA ARG A 63 -2.73 7.15 -2.51
C ARG A 63 -2.00 5.87 -2.88
N ILE A 64 -0.73 5.75 -2.51
CA ILE A 64 0.03 4.52 -2.74
C ILE A 64 -0.69 3.33 -2.06
N GLU A 65 -1.12 3.52 -0.82
CA GLU A 65 -1.73 2.46 -0.02
C GLU A 65 -3.18 2.16 -0.40
N SER A 66 -3.81 3.02 -1.18
CA SER A 66 -5.20 2.84 -1.59
C SER A 66 -5.38 1.85 -2.75
N GLY A 67 -4.31 1.57 -3.47
CA GLY A 67 -4.39 0.73 -4.67
C GLY A 67 -5.04 1.41 -5.85
N ALA A 68 -5.27 2.74 -5.77
CA ALA A 68 -6.05 3.47 -6.75
C ALA A 68 -5.29 3.79 -8.04
N TYR A 69 -3.97 3.61 -8.06
CA TYR A 69 -3.18 3.90 -9.26
C TYR A 69 -1.96 2.99 -9.33
N ASN A 70 -1.39 2.92 -10.52
CA ASN A 70 -0.17 2.15 -10.75
C ASN A 70 1.02 2.83 -10.11
N ILE A 71 1.72 2.10 -9.25
CA ILE A 71 2.92 2.60 -8.58
C ILE A 71 4.12 2.31 -9.47
N LYS A 72 4.94 3.33 -9.69
CA LYS A 72 6.22 3.13 -10.36
C LYS A 72 7.13 2.29 -9.45
N TYR A 73 7.91 1.39 -10.03
CA TYR A 73 8.76 0.53 -9.22
C TYR A 73 9.75 1.34 -8.37
N LYS A 74 10.22 2.48 -8.84
CA LYS A 74 11.08 3.36 -8.07
C LYS A 74 10.40 3.83 -6.78
N THR A 75 9.14 4.23 -6.88
CA THR A 75 8.33 4.63 -5.72
C THR A 75 8.13 3.46 -4.77
N PHE A 76 7.86 2.29 -5.32
CA PHE A 76 7.70 1.05 -4.55
C PHE A 76 8.96 0.77 -3.72
N PHE A 77 10.13 0.80 -4.34
CA PHE A 77 11.39 0.55 -3.63
C PHE A 77 11.72 1.65 -2.63
N ASN A 78 11.43 2.91 -2.96
CA ASN A 78 11.65 4.02 -2.03
C ASN A 78 10.80 3.86 -0.76
N TYR A 79 9.56 3.42 -0.91
CA TYR A 79 8.69 3.15 0.21
C TYR A 79 9.29 2.07 1.12
N ILE A 80 9.69 0.97 0.54
CA ILE A 80 10.25 -0.17 1.28
C ILE A 80 11.54 0.25 2.01
N LYS A 81 12.42 0.98 1.34
CA LYS A 81 13.67 1.47 1.94
C LYS A 81 13.38 2.42 3.10
N ALA A 82 12.38 3.29 2.96
CA ALA A 82 12.01 4.21 4.03
C ALA A 82 11.49 3.48 5.27
N CYS A 83 10.94 2.28 5.10
CA CYS A 83 10.52 1.41 6.20
C CYS A 83 11.70 0.62 6.82
N GLY A 84 12.91 0.78 6.30
CA GLY A 84 14.08 0.02 6.76
C GLY A 84 14.08 -1.42 6.30
N LYS A 85 13.37 -1.72 5.23
CA LYS A 85 13.22 -3.06 4.67
C LYS A 85 13.87 -3.14 3.29
N ARG A 86 13.91 -4.32 2.72
CA ARG A 86 14.32 -4.54 1.33
C ARG A 86 13.55 -5.71 0.74
N VAL A 87 13.49 -5.73 -0.58
CA VAL A 87 12.80 -6.79 -1.31
C VAL A 87 13.75 -7.96 -1.54
N ALA A 88 13.25 -9.15 -1.32
CA ALA A 88 13.96 -10.38 -1.67
C ALA A 88 13.05 -11.20 -2.57
N ILE A 89 13.62 -11.80 -3.60
CA ILE A 89 12.93 -12.73 -4.48
C ILE A 89 13.40 -14.14 -4.10
N VAL A 90 12.46 -14.95 -3.66
CA VAL A 90 12.74 -16.31 -3.21
C VAL A 90 12.05 -17.34 -4.09
#